data_3c3e0697c652aa310bd69287fa0b2d76
#
_entry.id   3c3e0697c652aa310bd69287fa0b2d76
#
_cell.length_a   1.000
_cell.length_b   1.000
_cell.length_c   1.000
_cell.angle_alpha   90.00
_cell.angle_beta   90.00
_cell.angle_gamma   90.00
#
_symmetry.space_group_name_H-M   'P 1'
#
loop_
_entity.id
_entity.type
_entity.pdbx_description
1 polymer ?
#
loop_
_entity_poly.entity_id
_entity_poly.type
_entity_poly.pdbx_seq_one_letter_code
_entity_poly.pdbx_strand_id
1 'polypeptide(L)'
;MRYQHSWQDEPAWKIPCANQDNLEATIRRSIEVGIHHIETARGYGTSELQLGQILPKFPRQQLIIQTKVSPKETAKEFQQTFDQSLHNLNLDYVDLLGIHGINTPELLDLTLCSGGCLEVARRLQEQGKVRFVGFSTHGAVDLIVKTIQTDQFDYVNLHWYYINQFNWPAIEAATHHDLGVFIISPADKGGMLY
;
A
#
# COMPACT_ATOMS: atom_id res chain seq x y z
N MET A 1 -7.36 4.40 -1.92
CA MET A 1 -8.75 4.56 -2.40
C MET A 1 -9.25 3.19 -2.84
N ARG A 2 -10.46 2.79 -2.44
CA ARG A 2 -11.02 1.48 -2.76
C ARG A 2 -12.06 1.63 -3.85
N TYR A 3 -11.63 1.69 -5.10
CA TYR A 3 -12.51 1.80 -6.28
C TYR A 3 -12.70 0.49 -7.02
N GLN A 4 -12.33 -0.61 -6.37
CA GLN A 4 -12.47 -1.92 -7.01
C GLN A 4 -13.94 -2.21 -7.34
N HIS A 5 -14.15 -2.73 -8.53
CA HIS A 5 -15.42 -3.29 -8.95
C HIS A 5 -15.76 -4.57 -8.18
N SER A 6 -14.72 -5.39 -7.92
CA SER A 6 -14.82 -6.65 -7.18
C SER A 6 -13.68 -6.78 -6.18
N TRP A 7 -13.93 -7.44 -5.05
CA TRP A 7 -12.90 -7.87 -4.09
C TRP A 7 -12.11 -9.10 -4.54
N GLN A 8 -12.57 -9.76 -5.60
CA GLN A 8 -11.89 -10.87 -6.23
C GLN A 8 -11.24 -10.41 -7.54
N ASP A 9 -10.22 -11.13 -7.96
CA ASP A 9 -9.64 -10.92 -9.27
C ASP A 9 -10.68 -11.27 -10.35
N GLU A 10 -10.95 -10.31 -11.20
CA GLU A 10 -11.82 -10.49 -12.36
C GLU A 10 -11.15 -9.93 -13.60
N PRO A 11 -11.42 -10.51 -14.77
CA PRO A 11 -10.88 -10.01 -16.02
C PRO A 11 -11.46 -8.62 -16.37
N ALA A 12 -10.67 -7.80 -17.07
CA ALA A 12 -11.00 -6.43 -17.40
C ALA A 12 -12.34 -6.25 -18.10
N TRP A 13 -12.76 -7.22 -18.93
CA TRP A 13 -14.03 -7.15 -19.67
C TRP A 13 -15.29 -7.26 -18.77
N LYS A 14 -15.14 -7.70 -17.52
CA LYS A 14 -16.24 -7.70 -16.54
C LYS A 14 -16.40 -6.38 -15.79
N ILE A 15 -15.42 -5.48 -15.89
CA ILE A 15 -15.49 -4.19 -15.21
C ILE A 15 -16.40 -3.26 -16.00
N PRO A 16 -17.50 -2.74 -15.41
CA PRO A 16 -18.40 -1.83 -16.10
C PRO A 16 -17.67 -0.54 -16.52
N CYS A 17 -17.91 -0.07 -17.75
CA CYS A 17 -17.31 1.17 -18.25
C CYS A 17 -17.57 2.35 -17.30
N ALA A 18 -18.80 2.49 -16.81
CA ALA A 18 -19.16 3.57 -15.88
C ALA A 18 -18.32 3.56 -14.58
N ASN A 19 -17.92 2.38 -14.09
CA ASN A 19 -17.05 2.25 -12.92
C ASN A 19 -15.63 2.73 -13.25
N GLN A 20 -15.14 2.37 -14.43
CA GLN A 20 -13.84 2.78 -14.92
C GLN A 20 -13.77 4.29 -15.20
N ASP A 21 -14.81 4.84 -15.84
CA ASP A 21 -14.92 6.28 -16.13
C ASP A 21 -14.96 7.11 -14.84
N ASN A 22 -15.69 6.66 -13.83
CA ASN A 22 -15.74 7.30 -12.52
C ASN A 22 -14.38 7.29 -11.82
N LEU A 23 -13.66 6.17 -11.88
CA LEU A 23 -12.30 6.08 -11.32
C LEU A 23 -11.35 7.06 -12.03
N GLU A 24 -11.36 7.11 -13.35
CA GLU A 24 -10.55 8.05 -14.12
C GLU A 24 -10.87 9.51 -13.77
N ALA A 25 -12.14 9.87 -13.75
CA ALA A 25 -12.58 11.21 -13.38
C ALA A 25 -12.12 11.60 -11.96
N THR A 26 -12.20 10.66 -11.02
CA THR A 26 -11.75 10.87 -9.65
C THR A 26 -10.25 11.11 -9.57
N ILE A 27 -9.44 10.30 -10.26
CA ILE A 27 -7.97 10.46 -10.27
C ILE A 27 -7.60 11.79 -10.95
N ARG A 28 -8.22 12.12 -12.07
CA ARG A 28 -8.00 13.39 -12.76
C ARG A 28 -8.28 14.57 -11.84
N ARG A 29 -9.44 14.54 -11.16
CA ARG A 29 -9.80 15.59 -10.20
C ARG A 29 -8.84 15.66 -9.01
N SER A 30 -8.38 14.53 -8.50
CA SER A 30 -7.40 14.48 -7.42
C SER A 30 -6.10 15.18 -7.82
N ILE A 31 -5.58 14.90 -9.01
CA ILE A 31 -4.37 15.54 -9.54
C ILE A 31 -4.56 17.05 -9.70
N GLU A 32 -5.70 17.49 -10.26
CA GLU A 32 -6.03 18.91 -10.43
C GLU A 32 -6.03 19.69 -9.11
N VAL A 33 -6.39 19.07 -8.01
CA VAL A 33 -6.38 19.70 -6.67
C VAL A 33 -5.10 19.41 -5.87
N GLY A 34 -4.06 18.88 -6.53
CA GLY A 34 -2.74 18.66 -5.93
C GLY A 34 -2.58 17.34 -5.16
N ILE A 35 -3.51 16.39 -5.28
CA ILE A 35 -3.40 15.07 -4.66
C ILE A 35 -2.82 14.10 -5.68
N HIS A 36 -1.54 13.78 -5.54
CA HIS A 36 -0.78 12.95 -6.46
C HIS A 36 -0.47 11.54 -5.94
N HIS A 37 -0.80 11.23 -4.68
CA HIS A 37 -0.56 9.92 -4.07
C HIS A 37 -1.77 9.02 -4.29
N ILE A 38 -1.55 7.93 -5.04
CA ILE A 38 -2.54 6.89 -5.32
C ILE A 38 -2.12 5.61 -4.59
N GLU A 39 -2.96 5.16 -3.68
CA GLU A 39 -2.70 4.01 -2.83
C GLU A 39 -3.67 2.87 -3.18
N THR A 40 -3.12 1.67 -3.36
CA THR A 40 -3.86 0.43 -3.61
C THR A 40 -3.22 -0.75 -2.86
N ALA A 41 -3.62 -1.95 -3.17
CA ALA A 41 -2.99 -3.19 -2.71
C ALA A 41 -3.38 -4.36 -3.61
N ARG A 42 -2.52 -5.39 -3.69
CA ARG A 42 -2.82 -6.63 -4.40
C ARG A 42 -4.10 -7.31 -3.89
N GLY A 43 -4.34 -7.23 -2.58
CA GLY A 43 -5.54 -7.77 -1.94
C GLY A 43 -6.83 -6.98 -2.15
N TYR A 44 -6.82 -5.93 -2.99
CA TYR A 44 -8.04 -5.13 -3.27
C TYR A 44 -8.70 -5.54 -4.60
N GLY A 45 -8.69 -6.84 -4.92
CA GLY A 45 -9.38 -7.40 -6.08
C GLY A 45 -9.00 -6.71 -7.39
N THR A 46 -9.98 -6.14 -8.09
CA THR A 46 -9.78 -5.50 -9.40
C THR A 46 -9.08 -4.14 -9.35
N SER A 47 -8.73 -3.61 -8.16
CA SER A 47 -8.24 -2.23 -8.01
C SER A 47 -6.95 -1.95 -8.82
N GLU A 48 -5.95 -2.83 -8.73
CA GLU A 48 -4.71 -2.65 -9.50
C GLU A 48 -4.95 -2.71 -11.02
N LEU A 49 -5.77 -3.65 -11.47
CA LEU A 49 -6.11 -3.80 -12.88
C LEU A 49 -6.85 -2.56 -13.43
N GLN A 50 -7.78 -2.00 -12.65
CA GLN A 50 -8.49 -0.78 -13.03
C GLN A 50 -7.55 0.44 -13.09
N LEU A 51 -6.64 0.56 -12.11
CA LEU A 51 -5.62 1.60 -12.12
C LEU A 51 -4.69 1.46 -13.32
N GLY A 52 -4.25 0.26 -13.66
CA GLY A 52 -3.36 0.00 -14.79
C GLY A 52 -3.91 0.43 -16.15
N GLN A 53 -5.25 0.50 -16.30
CA GLN A 53 -5.88 1.07 -17.50
C GLN A 53 -5.87 2.60 -17.55
N ILE A 54 -5.67 3.26 -16.40
CA ILE A 54 -5.78 4.70 -16.26
C ILE A 54 -4.40 5.36 -16.13
N LEU A 55 -3.50 4.77 -15.35
CA LEU A 55 -2.20 5.35 -15.02
C LEU A 55 -1.39 5.78 -16.25
N PRO A 56 -1.37 5.04 -17.38
CA PRO A 56 -0.67 5.47 -18.59
C PRO A 56 -1.18 6.78 -19.20
N LYS A 57 -2.37 7.25 -18.81
CA LYS A 57 -2.95 8.52 -19.28
C LYS A 57 -2.37 9.74 -18.58
N PHE A 58 -1.53 9.55 -17.56
CA PHE A 58 -0.91 10.62 -16.76
C PHE A 58 0.60 10.51 -16.79
N PRO A 59 1.34 11.63 -16.72
CA PRO A 59 2.79 11.61 -16.61
C PRO A 59 3.21 10.87 -15.32
N ARG A 60 3.92 9.75 -15.47
CA ARG A 60 4.33 8.87 -14.35
C ARG A 60 5.07 9.62 -13.23
N GLN A 61 5.89 10.60 -13.61
CA GLN A 61 6.73 11.38 -12.70
C GLN A 61 5.91 12.32 -11.79
N GLN A 62 4.66 12.58 -12.12
CA GLN A 62 3.76 13.40 -11.31
C GLN A 62 3.02 12.58 -10.26
N LEU A 63 3.12 11.25 -10.30
CA LEU A 63 2.37 10.35 -9.44
C LEU A 63 3.28 9.66 -8.42
N ILE A 64 2.77 9.52 -7.21
CA ILE A 64 3.30 8.63 -6.18
C ILE A 64 2.37 7.42 -6.11
N ILE A 65 2.86 6.28 -6.58
CA ILE A 65 2.06 5.06 -6.63
C ILE A 65 2.50 4.12 -5.51
N GLN A 66 1.52 3.76 -4.69
CA GLN A 66 1.70 2.79 -3.61
C GLN A 66 0.86 1.54 -3.87
N THR A 67 1.49 0.37 -3.79
CA THR A 67 0.77 -0.90 -3.63
C THR A 67 1.27 -1.67 -2.42
N LYS A 68 0.54 -2.72 -2.04
CA LYS A 68 0.86 -3.53 -0.86
C LYS A 68 0.68 -5.01 -1.18
N VAL A 69 1.61 -5.81 -0.68
CA VAL A 69 1.59 -7.27 -0.77
C VAL A 69 1.65 -7.87 0.64
N SER A 70 0.73 -8.75 0.97
CA SER A 70 0.73 -9.45 2.26
C SER A 70 1.96 -10.36 2.40
N PRO A 71 2.47 -10.56 3.62
CA PRO A 71 3.50 -11.56 3.87
C PRO A 71 3.13 -12.91 3.25
N LYS A 72 4.13 -13.62 2.76
CA LYS A 72 4.02 -14.96 2.16
C LYS A 72 4.97 -15.91 2.86
N GLU A 73 4.65 -17.19 2.83
CA GLU A 73 5.50 -18.21 3.44
C GLU A 73 6.85 -18.33 2.75
N THR A 74 6.91 -18.01 1.45
CA THR A 74 8.15 -18.08 0.67
C THR A 74 8.48 -16.78 -0.04
N ALA A 75 9.78 -16.49 -0.15
CA ALA A 75 10.31 -15.38 -0.93
C ALA A 75 9.81 -15.40 -2.39
N LYS A 76 9.72 -16.61 -2.98
CA LYS A 76 9.26 -16.79 -4.36
C LYS A 76 7.81 -16.35 -4.54
N GLU A 77 6.91 -16.73 -3.64
CA GLU A 77 5.51 -16.35 -3.70
C GLU A 77 5.34 -14.84 -3.53
N PHE A 78 6.10 -14.23 -2.62
CA PHE A 78 6.07 -12.78 -2.43
C PHE A 78 6.52 -12.05 -3.71
N GLN A 79 7.64 -12.48 -4.30
CA GLN A 79 8.15 -11.94 -5.56
C GLN A 79 7.12 -12.05 -6.68
N GLN A 80 6.55 -13.25 -6.88
CA GLN A 80 5.54 -13.48 -7.92
C GLN A 80 4.29 -12.63 -7.71
N THR A 81 3.87 -12.46 -6.46
CA THR A 81 2.72 -11.63 -6.11
C THR A 81 2.98 -10.15 -6.43
N PHE A 82 4.20 -9.67 -6.16
CA PHE A 82 4.59 -8.30 -6.51
C PHE A 82 4.73 -8.11 -8.03
N ASP A 83 5.32 -9.07 -8.74
CA ASP A 83 5.42 -9.00 -10.21
C ASP A 83 4.01 -8.96 -10.84
N GLN A 84 3.04 -9.70 -10.28
CA GLN A 84 1.64 -9.60 -10.69
C GLN A 84 1.05 -8.21 -10.40
N SER A 85 1.41 -7.57 -9.29
CA SER A 85 0.98 -6.19 -8.99
C SER A 85 1.50 -5.21 -10.04
N LEU A 86 2.79 -5.28 -10.41
CA LEU A 86 3.36 -4.44 -11.47
C LEU A 86 2.66 -4.67 -12.82
N HIS A 87 2.42 -5.94 -13.17
CA HIS A 87 1.68 -6.29 -14.38
C HIS A 87 0.27 -5.70 -14.39
N ASN A 88 -0.49 -5.87 -13.30
CA ASN A 88 -1.84 -5.32 -13.18
C ASN A 88 -1.86 -3.80 -13.26
N LEU A 89 -0.92 -3.14 -12.62
CA LEU A 89 -0.77 -1.68 -12.62
C LEU A 89 -0.24 -1.14 -13.96
N ASN A 90 0.27 -2.01 -14.85
CA ASN A 90 0.94 -1.62 -16.09
C ASN A 90 2.09 -0.64 -15.85
N LEU A 91 2.95 -0.96 -14.88
CA LEU A 91 4.08 -0.14 -14.43
C LEU A 91 5.37 -0.97 -14.36
N ASP A 92 6.50 -0.31 -14.58
CA ASP A 92 7.84 -0.89 -14.39
C ASP A 92 8.30 -0.80 -12.93
N TYR A 93 7.79 0.18 -12.18
CA TYR A 93 8.11 0.41 -10.76
C TYR A 93 6.96 1.06 -10.01
N VAL A 94 6.97 0.89 -8.68
CA VAL A 94 6.14 1.66 -7.75
C VAL A 94 7.01 2.55 -6.86
N ASP A 95 6.46 3.66 -6.38
CA ASP A 95 7.18 4.52 -5.43
C ASP A 95 7.21 3.89 -4.05
N LEU A 96 6.12 3.28 -3.63
CA LEU A 96 5.94 2.74 -2.28
C LEU A 96 5.44 1.30 -2.36
N LEU A 97 6.20 0.35 -1.79
CA LEU A 97 5.76 -1.01 -1.54
C LEU A 97 5.52 -1.22 -0.05
N GLY A 98 4.28 -1.52 0.35
CA GLY A 98 3.95 -1.87 1.73
C GLY A 98 3.88 -3.38 1.94
N ILE A 99 4.51 -3.90 2.99
CA ILE A 99 4.19 -5.22 3.51
C ILE A 99 2.81 -5.13 4.16
N HIS A 100 1.81 -5.81 3.59
CA HIS A 100 0.40 -5.56 3.86
C HIS A 100 -0.09 -6.31 5.09
N GLY A 101 -0.42 -5.57 6.14
CA GLY A 101 -1.12 -6.11 7.30
C GLY A 101 -0.22 -6.85 8.28
N ILE A 102 0.90 -6.28 8.70
CA ILE A 102 1.66 -6.81 9.85
C ILE A 102 0.83 -6.57 11.12
N ASN A 103 -0.13 -7.46 11.39
CA ASN A 103 -1.14 -7.32 12.43
C ASN A 103 -0.89 -8.22 13.63
N THR A 104 0.03 -9.18 13.52
CA THR A 104 0.39 -10.11 14.59
C THR A 104 1.91 -10.29 14.67
N PRO A 105 2.46 -10.72 15.83
CA PRO A 105 3.88 -11.02 15.96
C PRO A 105 4.38 -12.05 14.94
N GLU A 106 3.57 -13.07 14.62
CA GLU A 106 3.92 -14.13 13.67
C GLU A 106 4.10 -13.56 12.26
N LEU A 107 3.28 -12.58 11.85
CA LEU A 107 3.41 -11.91 10.57
C LEU A 107 4.65 -11.00 10.53
N LEU A 108 5.02 -10.39 11.66
CA LEU A 108 6.26 -9.66 11.77
C LEU A 108 7.46 -10.62 11.64
N ASP A 109 7.46 -11.72 12.37
CA ASP A 109 8.53 -12.72 12.33
C ASP A 109 8.67 -13.32 10.92
N LEU A 110 7.54 -13.66 10.26
CA LEU A 110 7.52 -14.13 8.87
C LEU A 110 8.08 -13.08 7.90
N THR A 111 7.86 -11.80 8.16
CA THR A 111 8.36 -10.71 7.33
C THR A 111 9.87 -10.54 7.47
N LEU A 112 10.40 -10.66 8.71
CA LEU A 112 11.79 -10.36 9.07
C LEU A 112 12.71 -11.58 9.03
N CYS A 113 12.19 -12.80 8.92
CA CYS A 113 13.02 -14.01 8.89
C CYS A 113 13.99 -13.98 7.70
N SER A 114 15.08 -14.71 7.83
CA SER A 114 16.06 -14.87 6.73
C SER A 114 15.37 -15.50 5.51
N GLY A 115 15.57 -14.89 4.34
CA GLY A 115 14.85 -15.26 3.12
C GLY A 115 13.37 -14.82 3.10
N GLY A 116 12.95 -13.97 4.04
CA GLY A 116 11.58 -13.50 4.16
C GLY A 116 11.19 -12.39 3.19
N CYS A 117 9.98 -11.91 3.36
CA CYS A 117 9.37 -10.93 2.46
C CYS A 117 10.15 -9.60 2.40
N LEU A 118 10.74 -9.17 3.52
CA LEU A 118 11.50 -7.92 3.58
C LEU A 118 12.78 -7.99 2.74
N GLU A 119 13.51 -9.10 2.78
CA GLU A 119 14.71 -9.26 1.92
C GLU A 119 14.36 -9.21 0.44
N VAL A 120 13.20 -9.77 0.05
CA VAL A 120 12.71 -9.65 -1.32
C VAL A 120 12.39 -8.19 -1.66
N ALA A 121 11.70 -7.48 -0.78
CA ALA A 121 11.35 -6.08 -0.99
C ALA A 121 12.60 -5.19 -1.13
N ARG A 122 13.67 -5.45 -0.34
CA ARG A 122 14.94 -4.73 -0.44
C ARG A 122 15.68 -5.04 -1.76
N ARG A 123 15.69 -6.30 -2.22
CA ARG A 123 16.22 -6.63 -3.55
C ARG A 123 15.45 -5.95 -4.68
N LEU A 124 14.12 -5.84 -4.57
CA LEU A 124 13.29 -5.09 -5.53
C LEU A 124 13.66 -3.60 -5.54
N GLN A 125 13.98 -3.05 -4.39
CA GLN A 125 14.45 -1.67 -4.25
C GLN A 125 15.82 -1.48 -4.93
N GLU A 126 16.78 -2.38 -4.71
CA GLU A 126 18.08 -2.40 -5.39
C GLU A 126 17.95 -2.51 -6.91
N GLN A 127 16.94 -3.23 -7.39
CA GLN A 127 16.62 -3.37 -8.82
C GLN A 127 15.89 -2.14 -9.41
N GLY A 128 15.57 -1.14 -8.60
CA GLY A 128 14.82 0.05 -9.02
C GLY A 128 13.33 -0.17 -9.27
N LYS A 129 12.78 -1.33 -8.89
CA LYS A 129 11.35 -1.63 -9.01
C LYS A 129 10.50 -1.04 -7.89
N VAL A 130 11.13 -0.65 -6.78
CA VAL A 130 10.53 -0.03 -5.60
C VAL A 130 11.43 1.09 -5.13
N ARG A 131 10.87 2.25 -4.77
CA ARG A 131 11.67 3.35 -4.22
C ARG A 131 11.79 3.29 -2.69
N PHE A 132 10.67 3.02 -2.01
CA PHE A 132 10.60 2.92 -0.55
C PHE A 132 9.80 1.70 -0.12
N VAL A 133 10.27 1.03 0.94
CA VAL A 133 9.65 -0.16 1.52
C VAL A 133 9.07 0.18 2.89
N GLY A 134 7.78 -0.03 3.07
CA GLY A 134 7.10 0.20 4.34
C GLY A 134 6.19 -0.95 4.75
N PHE A 135 5.33 -0.70 5.71
CA PHE A 135 4.31 -1.67 6.12
C PHE A 135 2.98 -1.00 6.40
N SER A 136 1.91 -1.77 6.37
CA SER A 136 0.59 -1.35 6.85
C SER A 136 0.14 -2.24 7.98
N THR A 137 -0.64 -1.69 8.90
CA THR A 137 -1.06 -2.44 10.08
C THR A 137 -2.41 -1.96 10.63
N HIS A 138 -3.13 -2.92 11.22
CA HIS A 138 -4.28 -2.72 12.10
C HIS A 138 -4.04 -3.44 13.44
N GLY A 139 -2.79 -3.81 13.73
CA GLY A 139 -2.38 -4.51 14.93
C GLY A 139 -2.40 -3.63 16.18
N ALA A 140 -2.07 -4.23 17.31
CA ALA A 140 -1.93 -3.54 18.57
C ALA A 140 -0.77 -2.53 18.54
N VAL A 141 -0.88 -1.44 19.30
CA VAL A 141 0.07 -0.33 19.26
C VAL A 141 1.50 -0.76 19.66
N ASP A 142 1.65 -1.67 20.59
CA ASP A 142 2.93 -2.23 21.02
C ASP A 142 3.63 -3.00 19.89
N LEU A 143 2.87 -3.76 19.09
CA LEU A 143 3.41 -4.41 17.89
C LEU A 143 3.84 -3.37 16.84
N ILE A 144 3.06 -2.31 16.65
CA ILE A 144 3.39 -1.25 15.70
C ILE A 144 4.71 -0.58 16.12
N VAL A 145 4.83 -0.19 17.38
CA VAL A 145 6.06 0.41 17.95
C VAL A 145 7.24 -0.56 17.78
N LYS A 146 7.07 -1.83 18.14
CA LYS A 146 8.10 -2.87 17.96
C LYS A 146 8.54 -2.97 16.49
N THR A 147 7.60 -2.95 15.55
CA THR A 147 7.90 -3.03 14.11
C THR A 147 8.69 -1.81 13.64
N ILE A 148 8.33 -0.60 14.09
CA ILE A 148 9.06 0.65 13.80
C ILE A 148 10.48 0.57 14.34
N GLN A 149 10.66 0.13 15.57
CA GLN A 149 11.96 0.01 16.28
C GLN A 149 12.90 -1.02 15.65
N THR A 150 12.46 -1.80 14.68
CA THR A 150 13.37 -2.66 13.90
C THR A 150 14.29 -1.87 12.97
N ASP A 151 13.98 -0.61 12.69
CA ASP A 151 14.68 0.25 11.70
C ASP A 151 14.75 -0.35 10.28
N GLN A 152 13.82 -1.25 9.98
CA GLN A 152 13.82 -1.99 8.72
C GLN A 152 12.88 -1.41 7.66
N PHE A 153 12.12 -0.36 7.97
CA PHE A 153 11.11 0.20 7.10
C PHE A 153 11.31 1.70 6.89
N ASP A 154 10.88 2.19 5.73
CA ASP A 154 10.98 3.59 5.37
C ASP A 154 9.70 4.36 5.72
N TYR A 155 8.55 3.66 5.86
CA TYR A 155 7.26 4.27 6.21
C TYR A 155 6.28 3.25 6.80
N VAL A 156 5.23 3.78 7.46
CA VAL A 156 4.11 3.01 7.99
C VAL A 156 2.76 3.57 7.55
N ASN A 157 1.82 2.69 7.20
CA ASN A 157 0.41 3.02 7.05
C ASN A 157 -0.35 2.55 8.28
N LEU A 158 -0.92 3.49 9.05
CA LEU A 158 -1.65 3.19 10.28
C LEU A 158 -2.87 4.12 10.47
N HIS A 159 -3.74 3.76 11.40
CA HIS A 159 -4.84 4.61 11.82
C HIS A 159 -4.40 5.57 12.90
N TRP A 160 -4.51 6.86 12.65
CA TRP A 160 -4.42 7.90 13.64
C TRP A 160 -5.12 9.15 13.10
N TYR A 161 -6.09 9.68 13.84
CA TYR A 161 -6.83 10.88 13.45
C TYR A 161 -7.55 11.46 14.68
N TYR A 162 -8.15 12.65 14.55
CA TYR A 162 -8.64 13.47 15.65
C TYR A 162 -9.42 12.72 16.75
N ILE A 163 -10.30 11.80 16.37
CA ILE A 163 -11.12 11.01 17.29
C ILE A 163 -10.56 9.64 17.65
N ASN A 164 -9.48 9.21 17.01
CA ASN A 164 -8.81 7.94 17.27
C ASN A 164 -7.31 8.18 17.49
N GLN A 165 -6.93 8.31 18.75
CA GLN A 165 -5.57 8.63 19.18
C GLN A 165 -4.80 7.41 19.70
N PHE A 166 -5.35 6.20 19.62
CA PHE A 166 -4.73 5.00 20.19
C PHE A 166 -3.31 4.74 19.69
N ASN A 167 -3.03 5.07 18.44
CA ASN A 167 -1.72 4.87 17.84
C ASN A 167 -0.77 6.06 18.02
N TRP A 168 -1.05 7.00 18.92
CA TRP A 168 -0.13 8.11 19.20
C TRP A 168 1.29 7.64 19.56
N PRO A 169 1.52 6.62 20.41
CA PRO A 169 2.86 6.11 20.69
C PRO A 169 3.61 5.61 19.44
N ALA A 170 2.88 5.08 18.46
CA ALA A 170 3.47 4.67 17.18
C ALA A 170 3.88 5.88 16.31
N ILE A 171 3.12 7.00 16.38
CA ILE A 171 3.50 8.25 15.72
C ILE A 171 4.78 8.82 16.33
N GLU A 172 4.87 8.83 17.67
CA GLU A 172 6.08 9.26 18.38
C GLU A 172 7.29 8.39 18.01
N ALA A 173 7.12 7.07 18.03
CA ALA A 173 8.17 6.14 17.61
C ALA A 173 8.60 6.39 16.16
N ALA A 174 7.66 6.54 15.22
CA ALA A 174 7.97 6.84 13.83
C ALA A 174 8.77 8.13 13.68
N THR A 175 8.41 9.17 14.43
CA THR A 175 9.14 10.45 14.44
C THR A 175 10.57 10.29 14.96
N HIS A 176 10.78 9.52 16.02
CA HIS A 176 12.12 9.27 16.59
C HIS A 176 13.02 8.43 15.65
N HIS A 177 12.42 7.60 14.81
CA HIS A 177 13.11 6.73 13.86
C HIS A 177 13.18 7.31 12.43
N ASP A 178 12.79 8.58 12.24
CA ASP A 178 12.73 9.26 10.92
C ASP A 178 11.93 8.47 9.87
N LEU A 179 10.86 7.83 10.31
CA LEU A 179 10.02 6.93 9.52
C LEU A 179 8.78 7.67 9.02
N GLY A 180 8.52 7.63 7.72
CA GLY A 180 7.35 8.27 7.12
C GLY A 180 6.02 7.68 7.63
N VAL A 181 5.03 8.54 7.89
CA VAL A 181 3.71 8.12 8.34
C VAL A 181 2.65 8.46 7.30
N PHE A 182 1.86 7.45 6.90
CA PHE A 182 0.71 7.63 6.05
C PHE A 182 -0.56 7.20 6.80
N ILE A 183 -1.46 8.15 7.04
CA ILE A 183 -2.71 7.90 7.77
C ILE A 183 -3.72 7.26 6.84
N ILE A 184 -4.23 6.08 7.24
CA ILE A 184 -5.27 5.37 6.50
C ILE A 184 -6.64 5.54 7.18
N SER A 185 -7.69 5.54 6.36
CA SER A 185 -9.09 5.64 6.80
C SER A 185 -9.38 6.80 7.78
N PRO A 186 -8.92 8.05 7.53
CA PRO A 186 -9.05 9.16 8.48
C PRO A 186 -10.52 9.54 8.80
N ALA A 187 -11.46 9.10 7.99
CA ALA A 187 -12.91 9.27 8.19
C ALA A 187 -13.59 8.00 8.71
N ASP A 188 -12.85 7.09 9.35
CA ASP A 188 -13.32 5.80 9.85
C ASP A 188 -14.17 5.03 8.82
N LYS A 189 -13.60 4.84 7.62
CA LYS A 189 -14.27 4.23 6.45
C LYS A 189 -15.54 4.98 5.99
N GLY A 190 -15.61 6.26 6.25
CA GLY A 190 -16.74 7.12 5.93
C GLY A 190 -17.79 7.24 7.04
N GLY A 191 -17.76 6.38 8.07
CA GLY A 191 -18.78 6.33 9.11
C GLY A 191 -18.85 7.55 10.03
N MET A 192 -17.81 8.38 10.06
CA MET A 192 -17.73 9.56 10.92
C MET A 192 -18.13 10.87 10.24
N LEU A 193 -18.41 10.83 8.94
CA LEU A 193 -18.76 12.01 8.14
C LEU A 193 -20.24 12.07 7.77
N TYR A 194 -21.07 11.14 8.29
CA TYR A 194 -22.50 11.08 8.03
C TYR A 194 -23.32 11.10 9.30
#